data_17a3e327ecdb7e5eadac7ff9dc406853
#
_entry.id   17a3e327ecdb7e5eadac7ff9dc406853
#
_cell.length_a   1.000
_cell.length_b   1.000
_cell.length_c   1.000
_cell.angle_alpha   90.00
_cell.angle_beta   90.00
_cell.angle_gamma   90.00
#
_symmetry.space_group_name_H-M   'P 1'
#
loop_
_entity.id
_entity.type
_entity.pdbx_description
1 polymer ?
#
loop_
_entity_poly.entity_id
_entity_poly.type
_entity_poly.pdbx_seq_one_letter_code
_entity_poly.pdbx_strand_id
1 'polypeptide(L)'
;MSVKVDGMAELSQNIAKLAKQKVPQAARKSINRIARQAINGATKTVAKDVGVPTKTIRSRAKLTKKAENRSLTAKINVIRSHMPAIRLLENRSTKIWEGRGGIVVGKYAIKRGFKQKLKNGRTHLMQRQGKARYSIDVVKIPLSASLTQAFSEQLKDYQKDIRNELSKQLSEAIK
;
A
#
# COMPACT_ATOMS: atom_id res chain seq x y z
N MET A 1 -30.63 24.05 51.99
CA MET A 1 -29.17 24.02 51.70
C MET A 1 -29.00 23.99 50.19
N SER A 2 -28.53 25.06 49.56
CA SER A 2 -28.19 25.03 48.13
C SER A 2 -26.68 24.77 48.01
N VAL A 3 -26.30 23.63 47.44
CA VAL A 3 -24.93 23.30 47.11
C VAL A 3 -24.59 24.04 45.81
N LYS A 4 -23.81 25.10 45.85
CA LYS A 4 -23.18 25.70 44.68
C LYS A 4 -22.05 24.77 44.20
N VAL A 5 -22.19 24.20 43.05
CA VAL A 5 -21.12 23.47 42.38
C VAL A 5 -20.35 24.49 41.54
N ASP A 6 -19.27 25.05 42.10
CA ASP A 6 -18.31 25.88 41.35
C ASP A 6 -17.50 24.99 40.40
N GLY A 7 -17.38 25.45 39.14
CA GLY A 7 -16.62 24.72 38.11
C GLY A 7 -17.43 24.09 36.99
N MET A 8 -18.76 24.08 37.05
CA MET A 8 -19.62 23.53 35.99
C MET A 8 -19.48 24.28 34.67
N ALA A 9 -19.31 25.59 34.71
CA ALA A 9 -19.09 26.42 33.52
C ALA A 9 -17.73 26.14 32.88
N GLU A 10 -16.72 26.02 33.69
CA GLU A 10 -15.35 25.68 33.22
C GLU A 10 -15.29 24.25 32.65
N LEU A 11 -15.93 23.27 33.31
CA LEU A 11 -16.06 21.92 32.82
C LEU A 11 -16.78 21.87 31.48
N SER A 12 -17.88 22.59 31.33
CA SER A 12 -18.65 22.69 30.08
C SER A 12 -17.81 23.31 28.95
N GLN A 13 -17.03 24.36 29.22
CA GLN A 13 -16.11 24.95 28.24
C GLN A 13 -14.99 23.99 27.83
N ASN A 14 -14.41 23.24 28.78
CA ASN A 14 -13.37 22.27 28.51
C ASN A 14 -13.92 21.09 27.66
N ILE A 15 -15.10 20.59 27.95
CA ILE A 15 -15.78 19.58 27.15
C ILE A 15 -16.04 20.11 25.73
N ALA A 16 -16.51 21.34 25.58
CA ALA A 16 -16.74 21.96 24.27
C ALA A 16 -15.44 22.12 23.45
N LYS A 17 -14.33 22.52 24.09
CA LYS A 17 -13.00 22.57 23.44
C LYS A 17 -12.53 21.18 23.00
N LEU A 18 -12.68 20.17 23.84
CA LEU A 18 -12.36 18.78 23.50
C LEU A 18 -13.17 18.31 22.29
N ALA A 19 -14.48 18.50 22.32
CA ALA A 19 -15.37 18.09 21.22
C ALA A 19 -15.04 18.80 19.90
N LYS A 20 -14.82 20.12 19.92
CA LYS A 20 -14.61 20.92 18.70
C LYS A 20 -13.19 20.81 18.12
N GLN A 21 -12.16 20.61 18.94
CA GLN A 21 -10.78 20.69 18.50
C GLN A 21 -10.05 19.35 18.61
N LYS A 22 -10.06 18.73 19.80
CA LYS A 22 -9.24 17.53 20.07
C LYS A 22 -9.80 16.29 19.37
N VAL A 23 -11.12 16.10 19.37
CA VAL A 23 -11.73 14.94 18.72
C VAL A 23 -11.51 14.92 17.21
N PRO A 24 -11.74 15.99 16.43
CA PRO A 24 -11.44 15.99 15.00
C PRO A 24 -9.96 15.81 14.70
N GLN A 25 -9.05 16.38 15.52
CA GLN A 25 -7.62 16.19 15.35
C GLN A 25 -7.19 14.74 15.60
N ALA A 26 -7.69 14.11 16.66
CA ALA A 26 -7.44 12.71 16.96
C ALA A 26 -7.98 11.79 15.85
N ALA A 27 -9.21 12.02 15.39
CA ALA A 27 -9.82 11.28 14.30
C ALA A 27 -9.01 11.40 13.00
N ARG A 28 -8.58 12.61 12.62
CA ARG A 28 -7.70 12.85 11.48
C ARG A 28 -6.40 12.07 11.59
N LYS A 29 -5.74 12.11 12.75
CA LYS A 29 -4.48 11.38 12.99
C LYS A 29 -4.69 9.88 12.87
N SER A 30 -5.74 9.35 13.49
CA SER A 30 -6.08 7.91 13.47
C SER A 30 -6.33 7.41 12.06
N ILE A 31 -7.20 8.08 11.29
CA ILE A 31 -7.50 7.70 9.90
C ILE A 31 -6.25 7.70 9.03
N ASN A 32 -5.44 8.76 9.12
CA ASN A 32 -4.22 8.86 8.33
C ASN A 32 -3.16 7.81 8.73
N ARG A 33 -3.11 7.43 10.01
CA ARG A 33 -2.22 6.37 10.51
C ARG A 33 -2.65 5.02 9.98
N ILE A 34 -3.92 4.66 10.12
CA ILE A 34 -4.46 3.38 9.62
C ILE A 34 -4.31 3.28 8.10
N ALA A 35 -4.58 4.35 7.34
CA ALA A 35 -4.36 4.35 5.90
C ALA A 35 -2.90 4.07 5.52
N ARG A 36 -1.93 4.64 6.24
CA ARG A 36 -0.50 4.35 6.02
C ARG A 36 -0.12 2.94 6.42
N GLN A 37 -0.66 2.42 7.52
CA GLN A 37 -0.44 1.05 7.96
C GLN A 37 -0.97 0.05 6.93
N ALA A 38 -2.17 0.27 6.39
CA ALA A 38 -2.75 -0.54 5.32
C ALA A 38 -1.87 -0.54 4.05
N ILE A 39 -1.37 0.62 3.62
CA ILE A 39 -0.42 0.70 2.49
C ILE A 39 0.85 -0.10 2.79
N ASN A 40 1.45 0.08 3.97
CA ASN A 40 2.69 -0.60 4.33
C ASN A 40 2.49 -2.12 4.44
N GLY A 41 1.41 -2.58 5.08
CA GLY A 41 1.07 -3.99 5.23
C GLY A 41 0.82 -4.64 3.86
N ALA A 42 -0.13 -4.12 3.09
CA ALA A 42 -0.49 -4.67 1.78
C ALA A 42 0.71 -4.71 0.82
N THR A 43 1.49 -3.62 0.75
CA THR A 43 2.67 -3.59 -0.15
C THR A 43 3.77 -4.55 0.29
N LYS A 44 3.96 -4.79 1.59
CA LYS A 44 4.91 -5.77 2.12
C LYS A 44 4.48 -7.20 1.78
N THR A 45 3.20 -7.52 1.97
CA THR A 45 2.63 -8.84 1.62
C THR A 45 2.80 -9.14 0.15
N VAL A 46 2.36 -8.22 -0.73
CA VAL A 46 2.48 -8.40 -2.19
C VAL A 46 3.93 -8.47 -2.65
N ALA A 47 4.83 -7.65 -2.09
CA ALA A 47 6.24 -7.68 -2.43
C ALA A 47 6.89 -9.04 -2.09
N LYS A 48 6.52 -9.63 -0.95
CA LYS A 48 6.96 -10.97 -0.53
C LYS A 48 6.39 -12.05 -1.44
N ASP A 49 5.09 -11.97 -1.76
CA ASP A 49 4.43 -12.93 -2.66
C ASP A 49 5.03 -12.89 -4.07
N VAL A 50 5.23 -11.72 -4.64
CA VAL A 50 5.78 -11.57 -6.00
C VAL A 50 7.29 -11.79 -6.06
N GLY A 51 8.01 -11.63 -4.95
CA GLY A 51 9.47 -11.77 -4.89
C GLY A 51 10.23 -10.52 -5.34
N VAL A 52 9.67 -9.32 -5.12
CA VAL A 52 10.30 -8.03 -5.47
C VAL A 52 10.59 -7.19 -4.22
N PRO A 53 11.49 -6.20 -4.30
CA PRO A 53 11.68 -5.25 -3.21
C PRO A 53 10.38 -4.51 -2.89
N THR A 54 10.09 -4.31 -1.60
CA THR A 54 8.88 -3.61 -1.15
C THR A 54 8.75 -2.21 -1.76
N LYS A 55 9.87 -1.52 -2.01
CA LYS A 55 9.93 -0.21 -2.67
C LYS A 55 9.24 -0.22 -4.05
N THR A 56 9.40 -1.30 -4.82
CA THR A 56 8.84 -1.47 -6.16
C THR A 56 7.31 -1.52 -6.11
N ILE A 57 6.73 -2.25 -5.14
CA ILE A 57 5.28 -2.31 -4.95
C ILE A 57 4.75 -1.03 -4.28
N ARG A 58 5.48 -0.48 -3.30
CA ARG A 58 5.05 0.73 -2.59
C ARG A 58 4.89 1.94 -3.50
N SER A 59 5.67 2.05 -4.56
CA SER A 59 5.53 3.12 -5.55
C SER A 59 4.16 3.11 -6.25
N ARG A 60 3.46 1.97 -6.22
CA ARG A 60 2.14 1.77 -6.84
C ARG A 60 0.95 2.07 -5.93
N ALA A 61 1.17 2.21 -4.62
CA ALA A 61 0.13 2.53 -3.65
C ALA A 61 0.44 3.85 -2.95
N LYS A 62 -0.40 4.85 -3.16
CA LYS A 62 -0.19 6.20 -2.62
C LYS A 62 -1.44 6.69 -1.89
N LEU A 63 -1.23 7.36 -0.77
CA LEU A 63 -2.26 8.12 -0.09
C LEU A 63 -2.46 9.44 -0.84
N THR A 64 -3.49 9.51 -1.69
CA THR A 64 -3.74 10.65 -2.59
C THR A 64 -4.41 11.79 -1.85
N LYS A 65 -5.36 11.49 -0.94
CA LYS A 65 -6.01 12.47 -0.08
C LYS A 65 -5.82 12.03 1.37
N LYS A 66 -5.33 12.92 2.20
CA LYS A 66 -5.24 12.73 3.66
C LYS A 66 -6.53 13.23 4.29
N ALA A 67 -6.92 12.62 5.40
CA ALA A 67 -7.99 13.14 6.23
C ALA A 67 -7.56 14.48 6.85
N GLU A 68 -8.47 15.43 6.88
CA GLU A 68 -8.35 16.77 7.47
C GLU A 68 -9.43 16.96 8.53
N ASN A 69 -9.32 18.01 9.37
CA ASN A 69 -10.28 18.26 10.44
C ASN A 69 -11.70 18.51 9.91
N ARG A 70 -11.81 19.09 8.69
CA ARG A 70 -13.10 19.36 8.02
C ARG A 70 -13.62 18.16 7.22
N SER A 71 -12.72 17.23 6.81
CA SER A 71 -13.05 16.06 6.00
C SER A 71 -12.31 14.85 6.53
N LEU A 72 -12.96 14.03 7.34
CA LEU A 72 -12.42 12.83 7.95
C LEU A 72 -12.39 11.65 6.95
N THR A 73 -11.89 11.90 5.73
CA THR A 73 -11.80 10.92 4.66
C THR A 73 -10.38 10.84 4.13
N ALA A 74 -9.83 9.63 4.05
CA ALA A 74 -8.55 9.37 3.39
C ALA A 74 -8.77 8.55 2.10
N LYS A 75 -8.04 8.87 1.02
CA LYS A 75 -8.13 8.15 -0.25
C LYS A 75 -6.79 7.52 -0.59
N ILE A 76 -6.79 6.19 -0.72
CA ILE A 76 -5.65 5.40 -1.19
C ILE A 76 -5.86 5.11 -2.67
N ASN A 77 -4.89 5.47 -3.50
CA ASN A 77 -4.88 5.11 -4.92
C ASN A 77 -3.89 3.96 -5.14
N VAL A 78 -4.33 2.89 -5.81
CA VAL A 78 -3.55 1.69 -6.07
C VAL A 78 -3.49 1.43 -7.57
N ILE A 79 -2.28 1.47 -8.15
CA ILE A 79 -2.03 1.18 -9.56
C ILE A 79 -1.93 -0.35 -9.72
N ARG A 80 -2.97 -0.97 -10.26
CA ARG A 80 -3.10 -2.42 -10.43
C ARG A 80 -2.58 -2.95 -11.76
N SER A 81 -1.99 -2.10 -12.61
CA SER A 81 -1.44 -2.50 -13.91
C SER A 81 -0.34 -3.57 -13.75
N HIS A 82 -0.16 -4.37 -14.79
CA HIS A 82 0.90 -5.37 -14.84
C HIS A 82 2.28 -4.74 -14.64
N MET A 83 3.19 -5.50 -14.06
CA MET A 83 4.56 -5.08 -13.80
C MET A 83 5.52 -5.80 -14.78
N PRO A 84 6.46 -5.10 -15.43
CA PRO A 84 7.48 -5.77 -16.23
C PRO A 84 8.29 -6.76 -15.40
N ALA A 85 8.47 -7.98 -15.90
CA ALA A 85 9.15 -9.06 -15.17
C ALA A 85 10.61 -8.77 -14.83
N ILE A 86 11.25 -7.84 -15.55
CA ILE A 86 12.63 -7.38 -15.25
C ILE A 86 12.76 -6.83 -13.81
N ARG A 87 11.66 -6.30 -13.22
CA ARG A 87 11.64 -5.79 -11.85
C ARG A 87 11.89 -6.87 -10.78
N LEU A 88 11.72 -8.14 -11.12
CA LEU A 88 12.11 -9.26 -10.23
C LEU A 88 13.61 -9.25 -9.93
N LEU A 89 14.44 -8.84 -10.89
CA LEU A 89 15.89 -8.78 -10.75
C LEU A 89 16.38 -7.61 -9.87
N GLU A 90 15.50 -6.68 -9.48
CA GLU A 90 15.81 -5.65 -8.47
C GLU A 90 16.02 -6.26 -7.08
N ASN A 91 15.48 -7.45 -6.84
CA ASN A 91 15.78 -8.22 -5.64
C ASN A 91 17.10 -8.97 -5.83
N ARG A 92 18.11 -8.63 -5.03
CA ARG A 92 19.46 -9.22 -5.11
C ARG A 92 19.50 -10.74 -4.92
N SER A 93 18.51 -11.30 -4.23
CA SER A 93 18.41 -12.77 -4.04
C SER A 93 17.76 -13.48 -5.23
N THR A 94 17.16 -12.77 -6.18
CA THR A 94 16.51 -13.37 -7.33
C THR A 94 17.53 -13.67 -8.41
N LYS A 95 17.77 -14.97 -8.66
CA LYS A 95 18.66 -15.43 -9.74
C LYS A 95 17.87 -15.60 -11.03
N ILE A 96 18.53 -15.38 -12.15
CA ILE A 96 18.05 -15.68 -13.50
C ILE A 96 18.74 -16.94 -14.00
N TRP A 97 17.95 -17.82 -14.57
CA TRP A 97 18.42 -19.02 -15.26
C TRP A 97 17.99 -18.94 -16.72
N GLU A 98 18.95 -18.99 -17.63
CA GLU A 98 18.72 -18.97 -19.07
C GLU A 98 19.02 -20.36 -19.64
N GLY A 99 18.09 -20.94 -20.38
CA GLY A 99 18.23 -22.25 -20.97
C GLY A 99 17.57 -22.35 -22.36
N ARG A 100 17.78 -23.47 -23.07
CA ARG A 100 17.20 -23.70 -24.41
C ARG A 100 15.68 -23.55 -24.48
N GLY A 101 14.96 -23.79 -23.38
CA GLY A 101 13.49 -23.71 -23.29
C GLY A 101 12.93 -22.34 -22.89
N GLY A 102 13.76 -21.41 -22.43
CA GLY A 102 13.36 -20.11 -21.95
C GLY A 102 14.14 -19.61 -20.75
N ILE A 103 13.54 -18.75 -19.96
CA ILE A 103 14.13 -18.13 -18.78
C ILE A 103 13.32 -18.47 -17.54
N VAL A 104 14.00 -18.73 -16.43
CA VAL A 104 13.39 -18.82 -15.09
C VAL A 104 13.92 -17.67 -14.25
N VAL A 105 13.00 -16.90 -13.64
CA VAL A 105 13.34 -15.78 -12.75
C VAL A 105 12.54 -15.92 -11.46
N GLY A 106 13.24 -16.23 -10.36
CA GLY A 106 12.58 -16.58 -9.11
C GLY A 106 11.60 -17.74 -9.29
N LYS A 107 10.33 -17.53 -8.97
CA LYS A 107 9.26 -18.52 -9.14
C LYS A 107 8.61 -18.55 -10.54
N TYR A 108 9.01 -17.66 -11.43
CA TYR A 108 8.39 -17.49 -12.75
C TYR A 108 9.20 -18.18 -13.84
N ALA A 109 8.61 -19.19 -14.48
CA ALA A 109 9.16 -19.84 -15.67
C ALA A 109 8.54 -19.20 -16.92
N ILE A 110 9.38 -18.66 -17.79
CA ILE A 110 9.00 -17.94 -19.01
C ILE A 110 9.44 -18.79 -20.19
N LYS A 111 8.53 -19.60 -20.73
CA LYS A 111 8.80 -20.42 -21.92
C LYS A 111 9.16 -19.52 -23.10
N ARG A 112 10.22 -19.87 -23.84
CA ARG A 112 10.74 -19.10 -24.99
C ARG A 112 11.09 -17.64 -24.64
N GLY A 113 11.33 -17.39 -23.33
CA GLY A 113 11.78 -16.11 -22.83
C GLY A 113 13.26 -15.89 -23.08
N PHE A 114 13.65 -14.63 -23.23
CA PHE A 114 15.04 -14.20 -23.36
C PHE A 114 15.22 -12.79 -22.82
N LYS A 115 16.44 -12.45 -22.47
CA LYS A 115 16.82 -11.13 -22.01
C LYS A 115 17.28 -10.29 -23.19
N GLN A 116 16.70 -9.08 -23.34
CA GLN A 116 17.02 -8.18 -24.43
C GLN A 116 17.36 -6.79 -23.91
N LYS A 117 18.47 -6.23 -24.36
CA LYS A 117 18.79 -4.81 -24.19
C LYS A 117 18.24 -4.06 -25.40
N LEU A 118 17.37 -3.09 -25.13
CA LEU A 118 16.75 -2.25 -26.15
C LEU A 118 17.69 -1.12 -26.59
N LYS A 119 17.40 -0.47 -27.73
CA LYS A 119 18.17 0.67 -28.25
C LYS A 119 18.28 1.84 -27.25
N ASN A 120 17.27 2.01 -26.38
CA ASN A 120 17.27 3.02 -25.31
C ASN A 120 18.13 2.64 -24.08
N GLY A 121 18.94 1.58 -24.17
CA GLY A 121 19.80 1.08 -23.10
C GLY A 121 19.08 0.28 -22.00
N ARG A 122 17.74 0.22 -22.00
CA ARG A 122 16.97 -0.54 -21.01
C ARG A 122 16.94 -2.02 -21.33
N THR A 123 17.08 -2.85 -20.32
CA THR A 123 16.97 -4.31 -20.44
C THR A 123 15.56 -4.74 -20.07
N HIS A 124 14.99 -5.66 -20.85
CA HIS A 124 13.70 -6.29 -20.58
C HIS A 124 13.79 -7.80 -20.71
N LEU A 125 12.89 -8.51 -20.04
CA LEU A 125 12.60 -9.92 -20.28
C LEU A 125 11.50 -9.96 -21.34
N MET A 126 11.80 -10.59 -22.44
CA MET A 126 10.95 -10.73 -23.61
C MET A 126 10.50 -12.17 -23.77
N GLN A 127 9.38 -12.38 -24.42
CA GLN A 127 8.85 -13.70 -24.75
C GLN A 127 8.39 -13.75 -26.21
N ARG A 128 8.70 -14.82 -26.91
CA ARG A 128 8.17 -15.10 -28.25
C ARG A 128 6.78 -15.73 -28.14
N GLN A 129 5.78 -15.08 -28.72
CA GLN A 129 4.39 -15.53 -28.65
C GLN A 129 4.08 -16.66 -29.65
N GLY A 130 4.84 -16.79 -30.73
CA GLY A 130 4.60 -17.80 -31.75
C GLY A 130 5.87 -18.27 -32.46
N LYS A 131 5.74 -18.99 -33.56
CA LYS A 131 6.86 -19.41 -34.44
C LYS A 131 7.41 -18.22 -35.25
N ALA A 132 6.60 -17.18 -35.44
CA ALA A 132 6.97 -16.00 -36.21
C ALA A 132 8.13 -15.22 -35.56
N ARG A 133 9.04 -14.68 -36.40
CA ARG A 133 10.25 -14.00 -35.95
C ARG A 133 9.98 -12.71 -35.13
N TYR A 134 8.89 -12.00 -35.42
CA TYR A 134 8.62 -10.66 -34.90
C TYR A 134 7.52 -10.61 -33.82
N SER A 135 6.90 -11.74 -33.46
CA SER A 135 5.92 -11.80 -32.38
C SER A 135 6.61 -11.89 -31.03
N ILE A 136 7.10 -10.73 -30.54
CA ILE A 136 7.87 -10.62 -29.30
C ILE A 136 7.21 -9.59 -28.39
N ASP A 137 6.88 -9.99 -27.17
CA ASP A 137 6.29 -9.14 -26.16
C ASP A 137 7.14 -9.04 -24.89
N VAL A 138 7.01 -7.91 -24.20
CA VAL A 138 7.60 -7.75 -22.85
C VAL A 138 6.83 -8.61 -21.87
N VAL A 139 7.52 -9.46 -21.14
CA VAL A 139 6.92 -10.29 -20.10
C VAL A 139 6.47 -9.40 -18.94
N LYS A 140 5.20 -9.52 -18.57
CA LYS A 140 4.56 -8.75 -17.50
C LYS A 140 3.96 -9.68 -16.46
N ILE A 141 4.08 -9.30 -15.19
CA ILE A 141 3.50 -10.01 -14.06
C ILE A 141 2.18 -9.35 -13.68
N PRO A 142 1.08 -10.09 -13.59
CA PRO A 142 -0.19 -9.57 -13.13
C PRO A 142 -0.12 -9.25 -11.63
N LEU A 143 -0.50 -8.03 -11.23
CA LEU A 143 -0.52 -7.59 -9.83
C LEU A 143 -1.93 -7.31 -9.31
N SER A 144 -2.93 -7.30 -10.19
CA SER A 144 -4.28 -6.86 -9.85
C SER A 144 -4.90 -7.70 -8.74
N ALA A 145 -4.86 -9.03 -8.85
CA ALA A 145 -5.45 -9.93 -7.86
C ALA A 145 -4.73 -9.82 -6.50
N SER A 146 -3.39 -9.97 -6.50
CA SER A 146 -2.58 -9.92 -5.26
C SER A 146 -2.72 -8.57 -4.54
N LEU A 147 -2.75 -7.45 -5.27
CA LEU A 147 -2.96 -6.12 -4.66
C LEU A 147 -4.38 -5.99 -4.11
N THR A 148 -5.40 -6.39 -4.86
CA THR A 148 -6.79 -6.29 -4.41
C THR A 148 -7.00 -7.12 -3.15
N GLN A 149 -6.54 -8.36 -3.13
CA GLN A 149 -6.64 -9.24 -1.98
C GLN A 149 -5.90 -8.68 -0.77
N ALA A 150 -4.64 -8.28 -0.92
CA ALA A 150 -3.84 -7.75 0.18
C ALA A 150 -4.44 -6.47 0.79
N PHE A 151 -4.98 -5.55 -0.02
CA PHE A 151 -5.66 -4.36 0.50
C PHE A 151 -7.00 -4.70 1.15
N SER A 152 -7.78 -5.64 0.61
CA SER A 152 -9.02 -6.12 1.20
C SER A 152 -8.77 -6.73 2.59
N GLU A 153 -7.74 -7.56 2.74
CA GLU A 153 -7.35 -8.15 4.02
C GLU A 153 -6.90 -7.10 5.04
N GLN A 154 -6.05 -6.15 4.63
CA GLN A 154 -5.56 -5.09 5.50
C GLN A 154 -6.65 -4.08 5.93
N LEU A 155 -7.72 -3.97 5.17
CA LEU A 155 -8.83 -3.06 5.45
C LEU A 155 -10.08 -3.78 5.96
N LYS A 156 -10.02 -5.09 6.21
CA LYS A 156 -11.18 -5.87 6.67
C LYS A 156 -11.80 -5.29 7.94
N ASP A 157 -10.98 -4.98 8.92
CA ASP A 157 -11.42 -4.50 10.25
C ASP A 157 -11.08 -3.01 10.49
N TYR A 158 -10.94 -2.22 9.42
CA TYR A 158 -10.48 -0.83 9.51
C TYR A 158 -11.29 0.06 10.46
N GLN A 159 -12.58 -0.21 10.61
CA GLN A 159 -13.43 0.55 11.54
C GLN A 159 -13.03 0.29 13.00
N LYS A 160 -12.76 -0.96 13.36
CA LYS A 160 -12.27 -1.36 14.68
C LYS A 160 -10.90 -0.75 14.96
N ASP A 161 -10.01 -0.81 13.96
CA ASP A 161 -8.67 -0.26 14.07
C ASP A 161 -8.69 1.26 14.25
N ILE A 162 -9.56 1.97 13.51
CA ILE A 162 -9.75 3.42 13.67
C ILE A 162 -10.28 3.74 15.08
N ARG A 163 -11.24 2.99 15.60
CA ARG A 163 -11.78 3.21 16.96
C ARG A 163 -10.69 3.03 18.01
N ASN A 164 -9.93 1.95 17.94
CA ASN A 164 -8.84 1.66 18.87
C ASN A 164 -7.77 2.76 18.85
N GLU A 165 -7.35 3.17 17.63
CA GLU A 165 -6.36 4.23 17.47
C GLU A 165 -6.91 5.59 17.93
N LEU A 166 -8.20 5.87 17.69
CA LEU A 166 -8.86 7.08 18.15
C LEU A 166 -8.90 7.15 19.69
N SER A 167 -9.28 6.07 20.35
CA SER A 167 -9.28 5.99 21.82
C SER A 167 -7.89 6.25 22.39
N LYS A 168 -6.84 5.68 21.78
CA LYS A 168 -5.46 5.92 22.16
C LYS A 168 -5.07 7.39 21.99
N GLN A 169 -5.38 7.99 20.83
CA GLN A 169 -5.05 9.40 20.55
C GLN A 169 -5.80 10.37 21.48
N LEU A 170 -7.02 10.03 21.88
CA LEU A 170 -7.78 10.83 22.84
C LEU A 170 -7.21 10.72 24.25
N SER A 171 -6.85 9.53 24.70
CA SER A 171 -6.22 9.36 26.02
C SER A 171 -4.88 10.06 26.14
N GLU A 172 -4.09 10.13 25.05
CA GLU A 172 -2.85 10.89 24.98
C GLU A 172 -3.09 12.41 24.96
N ALA A 173 -4.22 12.88 24.42
CA ALA A 173 -4.54 14.31 24.31
C ALA A 173 -5.20 14.90 25.56
N ILE A 174 -5.68 14.05 26.49
CA ILE A 174 -6.33 14.44 27.75
C ILE A 174 -5.31 14.49 28.92
N LYS A 175 -4.18 13.78 28.75
CA LYS A 175 -3.04 13.90 29.67
C LYS A 175 -2.30 15.22 29.46
#